data_9fd9033ca88f19d08625b0de4cc5ad20
#
_entry.id   9fd9033ca88f19d08625b0de4cc5ad20
#
_cell.length_a   1.000
_cell.length_b   1.000
_cell.length_c   1.000
_cell.angle_alpha   90.00
_cell.angle_beta   90.00
_cell.angle_gamma   90.00
#
_symmetry.space_group_name_H-M   'P 1'
#
loop_
_entity.id
_entity.type
_entity.pdbx_description
1 polymer ?
#
loop_
_entity_poly.entity_id
_entity_poly.type
_entity_poly.pdbx_seq_one_letter_code
_entity_poly.pdbx_strand_id
1 'polypeptide(L)'
;GKRTAGVDGIKLLTPQQRIKLVNQLKITGKSQPTRRVMIPKPGTNESRPLGIPTMYDRALQAVVKAALEPEWEAKFEPNSYGFRPGRSCHDAIGAIFLSIRYKAKYVLDADIAKCFDRINHKALLDKINTYPRLQKQIKSWLKSGVLDQGEIFPTKEGTPQGGVISPLLANIALHGMEERIKQFAGKSINQRREISLIRYADDF
;
A
#
# COMPACT_ATOMS: atom_id res chain seq x y z
N GLY A 1 -3.39 -2.79 -14.71
CA GLY A 1 -4.29 -2.66 -15.50
C GLY A 1 -5.13 -3.65 -16.28
N LYS A 2 -6.09 -3.11 -17.00
CA LYS A 2 -7.07 -3.87 -17.82
C LYS A 2 -6.44 -4.74 -18.92
N ARG A 3 -5.18 -4.51 -19.28
CA ARG A 3 -4.53 -5.21 -20.42
C ARG A 3 -3.48 -6.25 -20.00
N THR A 4 -3.19 -6.39 -18.70
CA THR A 4 -2.11 -7.24 -18.23
C THR A 4 -2.67 -8.38 -17.36
N ALA A 5 -2.43 -9.62 -17.80
CA ALA A 5 -2.82 -10.83 -17.08
C ALA A 5 -1.86 -11.14 -15.92
N GLY A 6 -2.36 -11.79 -14.88
CA GLY A 6 -1.57 -12.48 -13.89
C GLY A 6 -0.98 -13.79 -14.45
N VAL A 7 -0.60 -14.70 -13.56
CA VAL A 7 -0.14 -16.05 -13.92
C VAL A 7 -1.27 -16.92 -14.49
N ASP A 8 -2.51 -16.54 -14.25
CA ASP A 8 -3.74 -17.17 -14.78
C ASP A 8 -4.00 -16.88 -16.28
N GLY A 9 -3.23 -16.00 -16.90
CA GLY A 9 -3.43 -15.58 -18.29
C GLY A 9 -4.69 -14.73 -18.54
N ILE A 10 -5.52 -14.46 -17.51
CA ILE A 10 -6.81 -13.79 -17.66
C ILE A 10 -6.61 -12.27 -17.67
N LYS A 11 -6.98 -11.61 -18.79
CA LYS A 11 -6.88 -10.15 -18.96
C LYS A 11 -8.20 -9.43 -18.71
N LEU A 12 -9.29 -10.00 -19.17
CA LEU A 12 -10.61 -9.39 -19.15
C LEU A 12 -11.67 -10.46 -18.86
N LEU A 13 -12.71 -10.09 -18.13
CA LEU A 13 -13.88 -10.93 -17.87
C LEU A 13 -15.13 -10.32 -18.51
N THR A 14 -15.95 -11.16 -19.15
CA THR A 14 -17.31 -10.79 -19.58
C THR A 14 -18.19 -10.49 -18.35
N PRO A 15 -19.32 -9.80 -18.50
CA PRO A 15 -20.26 -9.57 -17.39
C PRO A 15 -20.65 -10.86 -16.66
N GLN A 16 -20.95 -11.92 -17.39
CA GLN A 16 -21.33 -13.23 -16.83
C GLN A 16 -20.18 -13.87 -16.03
N GLN A 17 -18.94 -13.78 -16.55
CA GLN A 17 -17.75 -14.27 -15.85
C GLN A 17 -17.48 -13.49 -14.57
N ARG A 18 -17.78 -12.18 -14.53
CA ARG A 18 -17.64 -11.35 -13.32
C ARG A 18 -18.62 -11.80 -12.23
N ILE A 19 -19.88 -12.03 -12.57
CA ILE A 19 -20.90 -12.55 -11.64
C ILE A 19 -20.46 -13.92 -11.11
N LYS A 20 -20.02 -14.82 -12.00
CA LYS A 20 -19.49 -16.14 -11.61
C LYS A 20 -18.30 -16.02 -10.66
N LEU A 21 -17.37 -15.11 -10.94
CA LEU A 21 -16.20 -14.85 -10.07
C LEU A 21 -16.64 -14.37 -8.69
N VAL A 22 -17.58 -13.42 -8.59
CA VAL A 22 -18.09 -12.90 -7.31
C VAL A 22 -18.64 -14.04 -6.45
N ASN A 23 -19.44 -14.94 -7.04
CA ASN A 23 -20.01 -16.09 -6.33
C ASN A 23 -18.94 -17.12 -5.87
N GLN A 24 -17.76 -17.09 -6.45
CA GLN A 24 -16.64 -17.97 -6.11
C GLN A 24 -15.67 -17.37 -5.07
N LEU A 25 -15.76 -16.06 -4.79
CA LEU A 25 -14.83 -15.41 -3.86
C LEU A 25 -14.99 -15.99 -2.45
N LYS A 26 -13.89 -16.50 -1.91
CA LYS A 26 -13.81 -17.06 -0.55
C LYS A 26 -12.45 -16.74 0.08
N ILE A 27 -12.47 -16.43 1.36
CA ILE A 27 -11.24 -16.27 2.15
C ILE A 27 -10.73 -17.67 2.51
N THR A 28 -9.76 -18.17 1.75
CA THR A 28 -9.20 -19.53 1.90
C THR A 28 -7.83 -19.55 2.59
N GLY A 29 -7.19 -18.39 2.70
CA GLY A 29 -5.80 -18.28 3.13
C GLY A 29 -4.79 -18.79 2.10
N LYS A 30 -5.19 -18.88 0.83
CA LYS A 30 -4.35 -19.26 -0.31
C LYS A 30 -4.29 -18.12 -1.33
N SER A 31 -3.19 -18.03 -2.07
CA SER A 31 -2.98 -17.09 -3.17
C SER A 31 -2.09 -17.71 -4.23
N GLN A 32 -2.15 -17.17 -5.44
CA GLN A 32 -1.23 -17.52 -6.52
C GLN A 32 -0.06 -16.54 -6.55
N PRO A 33 1.10 -16.92 -7.10
CA PRO A 33 2.20 -15.98 -7.32
C PRO A 33 1.77 -14.79 -8.18
N THR A 34 2.40 -13.65 -7.98
CA THR A 34 2.22 -12.50 -8.87
C THR A 34 3.14 -12.63 -10.09
N ARG A 35 2.66 -12.24 -11.28
CA ARG A 35 3.49 -12.19 -12.48
C ARG A 35 4.29 -10.90 -12.51
N ARG A 36 5.62 -10.98 -12.67
CA ARG A 36 6.47 -9.80 -12.83
C ARG A 36 6.27 -9.16 -14.19
N VAL A 37 6.14 -7.84 -14.19
CA VAL A 37 6.10 -7.00 -15.39
C VAL A 37 6.94 -5.76 -15.12
N MET A 38 7.91 -5.50 -15.98
CA MET A 38 8.73 -4.29 -15.88
C MET A 38 8.03 -3.12 -16.57
N ILE A 39 7.91 -1.98 -15.89
CA ILE A 39 7.34 -0.75 -16.45
C ILE A 39 8.44 0.32 -16.48
N PRO A 40 8.75 0.90 -17.66
CA PRO A 40 9.70 1.99 -17.76
C PRO A 40 9.30 3.18 -16.89
N LYS A 41 10.26 3.77 -16.19
CA LYS A 41 10.06 5.05 -15.50
C LYS A 41 10.15 6.19 -16.51
N PRO A 42 9.22 7.15 -16.53
CA PRO A 42 9.32 8.31 -17.41
C PRO A 42 10.63 9.08 -17.17
N GLY A 43 11.30 9.44 -18.27
CA GLY A 43 12.51 10.27 -18.22
C GLY A 43 13.79 9.58 -17.72
N THR A 44 13.79 8.26 -17.52
CA THR A 44 14.95 7.49 -17.12
C THR A 44 15.07 6.17 -17.89
N ASN A 45 16.25 5.54 -17.88
CA ASN A 45 16.46 4.19 -18.41
C ASN A 45 16.09 3.08 -17.41
N GLU A 46 15.51 3.43 -16.26
CA GLU A 46 15.14 2.51 -15.22
C GLU A 46 13.73 1.94 -15.44
N SER A 47 13.48 0.75 -14.90
CA SER A 47 12.17 0.14 -14.90
C SER A 47 11.71 -0.21 -13.48
N ARG A 48 10.39 -0.09 -13.24
CA ARG A 48 9.75 -0.54 -11.99
C ARG A 48 9.25 -1.96 -12.16
N PRO A 49 9.63 -2.89 -11.28
CA PRO A 49 9.03 -4.22 -11.26
C PRO A 49 7.62 -4.15 -10.65
N LEU A 50 6.60 -4.54 -11.40
CA LEU A 50 5.25 -4.73 -10.88
C LEU A 50 4.94 -6.21 -10.73
N GLY A 51 4.29 -6.57 -9.62
CA GLY A 51 3.72 -7.89 -9.40
C GLY A 51 2.22 -7.89 -9.74
N ILE A 52 1.85 -8.56 -10.81
CA ILE A 52 0.45 -8.61 -11.28
C ILE A 52 -0.25 -9.85 -10.70
N PRO A 53 -1.20 -9.69 -9.77
CA PRO A 53 -1.98 -10.81 -9.22
C PRO A 53 -2.93 -11.41 -10.26
N THR A 54 -3.41 -12.61 -10.02
CA THR A 54 -4.50 -13.23 -10.78
C THR A 54 -5.78 -12.40 -10.72
N MET A 55 -6.70 -12.64 -11.65
CA MET A 55 -8.00 -11.93 -11.63
C MET A 55 -8.78 -12.25 -10.35
N TYR A 56 -8.70 -13.51 -9.89
CA TYR A 56 -9.31 -13.92 -8.62
C TYR A 56 -8.74 -13.15 -7.42
N ASP A 57 -7.40 -13.12 -7.31
CA ASP A 57 -6.75 -12.42 -6.20
C ASP A 57 -7.02 -10.91 -6.23
N ARG A 58 -7.06 -10.28 -7.41
CA ARG A 58 -7.44 -8.86 -7.54
C ARG A 58 -8.84 -8.60 -7.00
N ALA A 59 -9.82 -9.45 -7.37
CA ALA A 59 -11.19 -9.31 -6.89
C ALA A 59 -11.30 -9.54 -5.38
N LEU A 60 -10.64 -10.57 -4.85
CA LEU A 60 -10.64 -10.84 -3.41
C LEU A 60 -9.91 -9.75 -2.62
N GLN A 61 -8.79 -9.25 -3.13
CA GLN A 61 -8.09 -8.10 -2.55
C GLN A 61 -8.96 -6.84 -2.50
N ALA A 62 -9.77 -6.60 -3.54
CA ALA A 62 -10.69 -5.46 -3.56
C ALA A 62 -11.76 -5.57 -2.46
N VAL A 63 -12.33 -6.76 -2.26
CA VAL A 63 -13.32 -7.02 -1.19
C VAL A 63 -12.66 -6.84 0.19
N VAL A 64 -11.48 -7.40 0.40
CA VAL A 64 -10.77 -7.27 1.67
C VAL A 64 -10.33 -5.82 1.93
N LYS A 65 -9.87 -5.12 0.89
CA LYS A 65 -9.58 -3.69 0.99
C LYS A 65 -10.81 -2.91 1.43
N ALA A 66 -11.96 -3.11 0.79
CA ALA A 66 -13.21 -2.43 1.12
C ALA A 66 -13.69 -2.70 2.56
N ALA A 67 -13.35 -3.87 3.12
CA ALA A 67 -13.67 -4.21 4.51
C ALA A 67 -12.71 -3.54 5.53
N LEU A 68 -11.42 -3.43 5.21
CA LEU A 68 -10.41 -2.88 6.12
C LEU A 68 -10.30 -1.34 6.02
N GLU A 69 -10.55 -0.78 4.85
CA GLU A 69 -10.30 0.64 4.58
C GLU A 69 -11.10 1.58 5.50
N PRO A 70 -12.39 1.38 5.78
CA PRO A 70 -13.13 2.26 6.69
C PRO A 70 -12.58 2.26 8.12
N GLU A 71 -12.17 1.10 8.62
CA GLU A 71 -11.57 0.98 9.96
C GLU A 71 -10.25 1.76 10.03
N TRP A 72 -9.41 1.63 9.01
CA TRP A 72 -8.10 2.28 8.99
C TRP A 72 -8.18 3.77 8.66
N GLU A 73 -9.16 4.20 7.84
CA GLU A 73 -9.43 5.62 7.61
C GLU A 73 -9.78 6.37 8.90
N ALA A 74 -10.45 5.72 9.84
CA ALA A 74 -10.74 6.29 11.16
C ALA A 74 -9.49 6.42 12.05
N LYS A 75 -8.42 5.66 11.77
CA LYS A 75 -7.18 5.63 12.56
C LYS A 75 -6.06 6.46 11.96
N PHE A 76 -6.00 6.58 10.62
CA PHE A 76 -4.89 7.22 9.93
C PHE A 76 -4.67 8.66 10.37
N GLU A 77 -3.39 9.01 10.47
CA GLU A 77 -2.92 10.36 10.79
C GLU A 77 -3.51 11.39 9.82
N PRO A 78 -3.90 12.59 10.31
CA PRO A 78 -4.60 13.60 9.51
C PRO A 78 -3.76 14.11 8.33
N ASN A 79 -2.44 14.13 8.46
CA ASN A 79 -1.51 14.62 7.44
C ASN A 79 -0.94 13.51 6.52
N SER A 80 -1.59 12.35 6.48
CA SER A 80 -1.31 11.28 5.51
C SER A 80 -2.32 11.35 4.37
N TYR A 81 -1.88 11.51 3.12
CA TYR A 81 -2.74 11.82 1.96
C TYR A 81 -2.73 10.75 0.87
N GLY A 82 -1.57 10.20 0.52
CA GLY A 82 -1.45 9.26 -0.60
C GLY A 82 -2.27 7.98 -0.42
N PHE A 83 -2.87 7.50 -1.51
CA PHE A 83 -3.66 6.26 -1.58
C PHE A 83 -4.91 6.19 -0.70
N ARG A 84 -5.37 7.32 -0.17
CA ARG A 84 -6.55 7.39 0.68
C ARG A 84 -7.76 7.92 -0.08
N PRO A 85 -8.98 7.38 0.17
CA PRO A 85 -10.19 7.89 -0.45
C PRO A 85 -10.48 9.34 -0.02
N GLY A 86 -10.94 10.16 -0.97
CA GLY A 86 -11.29 11.56 -0.73
C GLY A 86 -10.11 12.48 -0.40
N ARG A 87 -8.86 12.02 -0.57
CA ARG A 87 -7.64 12.81 -0.37
C ARG A 87 -6.79 12.84 -1.63
N SER A 88 -6.21 14.00 -1.92
CA SER A 88 -5.45 14.27 -3.14
C SER A 88 -4.06 14.86 -2.83
N CYS A 89 -3.22 14.96 -3.85
CA CYS A 89 -1.95 15.68 -3.74
C CYS A 89 -2.17 17.18 -3.47
N HIS A 90 -3.27 17.76 -3.97
CA HIS A 90 -3.61 19.16 -3.70
C HIS A 90 -3.89 19.42 -2.21
N ASP A 91 -4.50 18.45 -1.51
CA ASP A 91 -4.72 18.56 -0.07
C ASP A 91 -3.39 18.53 0.69
N ALA A 92 -2.44 17.68 0.26
CA ALA A 92 -1.08 17.65 0.82
C ALA A 92 -0.35 18.98 0.57
N ILE A 93 -0.40 19.53 -0.65
CA ILE A 93 0.18 20.83 -0.98
C ILE A 93 -0.44 21.94 -0.13
N GLY A 94 -1.77 21.93 0.04
CA GLY A 94 -2.47 22.87 0.92
C GLY A 94 -1.98 22.81 2.37
N ALA A 95 -1.77 21.59 2.90
CA ALA A 95 -1.24 21.40 4.24
C ALA A 95 0.22 21.90 4.38
N ILE A 96 1.07 21.67 3.37
CA ILE A 96 2.44 22.22 3.31
C ILE A 96 2.37 23.74 3.34
N PHE A 97 1.58 24.36 2.46
CA PHE A 97 1.42 25.81 2.40
C PHE A 97 0.98 26.39 3.75
N LEU A 98 -0.03 25.80 4.39
CA LEU A 98 -0.50 26.23 5.69
C LEU A 98 0.57 26.09 6.80
N SER A 99 1.46 25.09 6.68
CA SER A 99 2.53 24.88 7.64
C SER A 99 3.64 25.95 7.60
N ILE A 100 3.93 26.50 6.40
CA ILE A 100 5.10 27.38 6.20
C ILE A 100 4.77 28.85 5.98
N ARG A 101 3.50 29.19 5.67
CA ARG A 101 3.11 30.54 5.20
C ARG A 101 3.35 31.68 6.19
N TYR A 102 3.37 31.40 7.50
CA TYR A 102 3.47 32.46 8.52
C TYR A 102 4.82 32.52 9.26
N LYS A 103 5.61 31.45 9.21
CA LYS A 103 6.89 31.38 9.90
C LYS A 103 7.91 30.70 9.01
N ALA A 104 9.12 31.24 8.99
CA ALA A 104 10.25 30.53 8.39
C ALA A 104 10.47 29.21 9.11
N LYS A 105 10.57 28.11 8.35
CA LYS A 105 10.83 26.76 8.85
C LYS A 105 11.88 26.07 8.01
N TYR A 106 12.61 25.16 8.62
CA TYR A 106 13.39 24.18 7.87
C TYR A 106 12.44 23.15 7.26
N VAL A 107 12.71 22.78 6.02
CA VAL A 107 11.95 21.77 5.28
C VAL A 107 12.88 20.59 5.00
N LEU A 108 12.46 19.40 5.37
CA LEU A 108 13.06 18.14 4.95
C LEU A 108 12.13 17.52 3.91
N ASP A 109 12.65 17.30 2.70
CA ASP A 109 11.99 16.55 1.63
C ASP A 109 12.68 15.19 1.54
N ALA A 110 11.92 14.13 1.78
CA ALA A 110 12.48 12.78 1.89
C ALA A 110 11.53 11.72 1.31
N ASP A 111 12.13 10.64 0.80
CA ASP A 111 11.46 9.46 0.26
C ASP A 111 11.93 8.19 0.98
N ILE A 112 11.01 7.27 1.22
CA ILE A 112 11.36 5.98 1.82
C ILE A 112 11.86 5.02 0.73
N ALA A 113 13.16 4.86 0.68
CA ALA A 113 13.81 3.98 -0.30
C ALA A 113 13.23 2.57 -0.28
N LYS A 114 12.67 2.12 -1.43
CA LYS A 114 12.06 0.79 -1.60
C LYS A 114 10.97 0.49 -0.56
N CYS A 115 10.16 1.48 -0.20
CA CYS A 115 9.13 1.36 0.82
C CYS A 115 8.30 0.07 0.67
N PHE A 116 7.69 -0.14 -0.50
CA PHE A 116 6.88 -1.33 -0.77
C PHE A 116 7.65 -2.65 -0.69
N ASP A 117 8.95 -2.64 -0.99
CA ASP A 117 9.78 -3.85 -1.07
C ASP A 117 10.33 -4.28 0.30
N ARG A 118 10.32 -3.37 1.30
CA ARG A 118 10.95 -3.58 2.62
C ARG A 118 9.97 -3.64 3.79
N ILE A 119 8.67 -3.63 3.56
CA ILE A 119 7.68 -3.76 4.62
C ILE A 119 7.86 -5.12 5.32
N ASN A 120 8.13 -5.10 6.62
CA ASN A 120 8.23 -6.31 7.42
C ASN A 120 6.86 -6.97 7.57
N HIS A 121 6.72 -8.20 7.07
CA HIS A 121 5.44 -8.93 7.06
C HIS A 121 4.89 -9.16 8.45
N LYS A 122 5.75 -9.54 9.43
CA LYS A 122 5.29 -9.81 10.80
C LYS A 122 4.78 -8.53 11.44
N ALA A 123 5.56 -7.46 11.41
CA ALA A 123 5.17 -6.17 11.99
C ALA A 123 3.88 -5.62 11.35
N LEU A 124 3.72 -5.74 10.04
CA LEU A 124 2.50 -5.33 9.34
C LEU A 124 1.29 -6.16 9.81
N LEU A 125 1.41 -7.49 9.87
CA LEU A 125 0.31 -8.38 10.29
C LEU A 125 -0.07 -8.15 11.76
N ASP A 126 0.92 -7.97 12.64
CA ASP A 126 0.69 -7.63 14.05
C ASP A 126 -0.03 -6.28 14.18
N LYS A 127 0.30 -5.31 13.34
CA LYS A 127 -0.34 -3.98 13.31
C LYS A 127 -1.75 -4.00 12.76
N ILE A 128 -2.01 -4.78 11.71
CA ILE A 128 -3.38 -4.97 11.15
C ILE A 128 -4.29 -5.57 12.20
N ASN A 129 -3.82 -6.54 12.97
CA ASN A 129 -4.51 -7.19 14.09
C ASN A 129 -6.00 -7.49 13.79
N THR A 130 -6.24 -8.17 12.69
CA THR A 130 -7.59 -8.56 12.24
C THR A 130 -7.88 -10.03 12.57
N TYR A 131 -9.12 -10.48 12.32
CA TYR A 131 -9.51 -11.86 12.65
C TYR A 131 -8.67 -12.92 11.88
N PRO A 132 -8.44 -14.10 12.44
CA PRO A 132 -7.41 -15.05 11.99
C PRO A 132 -7.51 -15.47 10.52
N ARG A 133 -8.73 -15.66 9.97
CA ARG A 133 -8.90 -16.04 8.57
C ARG A 133 -8.43 -14.94 7.61
N LEU A 134 -8.76 -13.68 7.93
CA LEU A 134 -8.35 -12.55 7.10
C LEU A 134 -6.84 -12.32 7.19
N GLN A 135 -6.29 -12.42 8.40
CA GLN A 135 -4.85 -12.32 8.62
C GLN A 135 -4.09 -13.39 7.83
N LYS A 136 -4.60 -14.65 7.82
CA LYS A 136 -4.04 -15.73 7.01
C LYS A 136 -4.10 -15.41 5.51
N GLN A 137 -5.19 -14.83 5.03
CA GLN A 137 -5.33 -14.44 3.63
C GLN A 137 -4.35 -13.33 3.24
N ILE A 138 -4.22 -12.28 4.05
CA ILE A 138 -3.25 -11.20 3.82
C ILE A 138 -1.83 -11.77 3.83
N LYS A 139 -1.50 -12.61 4.81
CA LYS A 139 -0.19 -13.29 4.89
C LYS A 139 0.11 -14.11 3.64
N SER A 140 -0.90 -14.79 3.07
CA SER A 140 -0.70 -15.58 1.84
C SER A 140 -0.37 -14.69 0.65
N TRP A 141 -0.99 -13.52 0.49
CA TRP A 141 -0.64 -12.55 -0.57
C TRP A 141 0.76 -11.98 -0.39
N LEU A 142 1.15 -11.63 0.84
CA LEU A 142 2.49 -11.13 1.13
C LEU A 142 3.58 -12.17 0.79
N LYS A 143 3.27 -13.45 0.96
CA LYS A 143 4.20 -14.58 0.74
C LYS A 143 3.96 -15.32 -0.57
N SER A 144 3.12 -14.81 -1.46
CA SER A 144 2.72 -15.51 -2.69
C SER A 144 3.88 -15.80 -3.67
N GLY A 145 4.97 -15.06 -3.54
CA GLY A 145 6.07 -15.13 -4.50
C GLY A 145 5.79 -14.34 -5.79
N VAL A 146 6.81 -14.26 -6.60
CA VAL A 146 6.78 -13.56 -7.88
C VAL A 146 7.27 -14.52 -8.96
N LEU A 147 6.42 -14.76 -9.98
CA LEU A 147 6.81 -15.48 -11.19
C LEU A 147 7.51 -14.49 -12.13
N ASP A 148 8.78 -14.77 -12.43
CA ASP A 148 9.60 -14.00 -13.34
C ASP A 148 10.35 -14.97 -14.27
N GLN A 149 10.23 -14.78 -15.59
CA GLN A 149 10.87 -15.61 -16.63
C GLN A 149 10.68 -17.14 -16.44
N GLY A 150 9.55 -17.56 -15.89
CA GLY A 150 9.23 -18.99 -15.68
C GLY A 150 9.65 -19.54 -14.31
N GLU A 151 10.36 -18.78 -13.49
CA GLU A 151 10.79 -19.16 -12.14
C GLU A 151 10.00 -18.40 -11.05
N ILE A 152 9.76 -19.07 -9.91
CA ILE A 152 9.07 -18.46 -8.77
C ILE A 152 10.11 -18.04 -7.72
N PHE A 153 10.16 -16.73 -7.48
CA PHE A 153 11.00 -16.13 -6.45
C PHE A 153 10.16 -15.88 -5.19
N PRO A 154 10.58 -16.40 -4.02
CA PRO A 154 9.85 -16.18 -2.77
C PRO A 154 9.93 -14.72 -2.31
N THR A 155 8.83 -14.19 -1.75
CA THR A 155 8.79 -12.89 -1.11
C THR A 155 8.96 -13.05 0.41
N LYS A 156 10.08 -12.55 0.94
CA LYS A 156 10.41 -12.59 2.38
C LYS A 156 9.93 -11.35 3.13
N GLU A 157 9.86 -10.22 2.44
CA GLU A 157 9.44 -8.91 2.92
C GLU A 157 8.76 -8.15 1.78
N GLY A 158 8.15 -7.02 2.10
CA GLY A 158 7.48 -6.17 1.13
C GLY A 158 6.06 -6.58 0.77
N THR A 159 5.41 -5.73 0.00
CA THR A 159 4.10 -6.01 -0.61
C THR A 159 4.20 -5.85 -2.13
N PRO A 160 3.59 -6.73 -2.92
CA PRO A 160 3.72 -6.67 -4.38
C PRO A 160 3.26 -5.31 -4.92
N GLN A 161 4.17 -4.57 -5.57
CA GLN A 161 3.79 -3.37 -6.31
C GLN A 161 2.84 -3.75 -7.44
N GLY A 162 1.57 -3.29 -7.38
CA GLY A 162 0.52 -3.64 -8.34
C GLY A 162 -0.61 -4.51 -7.76
N GLY A 163 -0.51 -4.96 -6.53
CA GLY A 163 -1.64 -5.53 -5.78
C GLY A 163 -2.68 -4.47 -5.44
N VAL A 164 -3.96 -4.83 -5.51
CA VAL A 164 -5.08 -3.90 -5.23
C VAL A 164 -5.07 -3.41 -3.77
N ILE A 165 -4.69 -4.27 -2.84
CA ILE A 165 -4.64 -3.96 -1.40
C ILE A 165 -3.31 -3.33 -0.97
N SER A 166 -2.25 -3.44 -1.78
CA SER A 166 -0.88 -3.03 -1.40
C SER A 166 -0.77 -1.57 -0.97
N PRO A 167 -1.46 -0.59 -1.60
CA PRO A 167 -1.42 0.79 -1.15
C PRO A 167 -1.99 0.98 0.27
N LEU A 168 -3.09 0.30 0.60
CA LEU A 168 -3.65 0.31 1.95
C LEU A 168 -2.67 -0.31 2.96
N LEU A 169 -2.06 -1.46 2.63
CA LEU A 169 -1.09 -2.13 3.49
C LEU A 169 0.16 -1.25 3.74
N ALA A 170 0.63 -0.51 2.74
CA ALA A 170 1.72 0.44 2.90
C ALA A 170 1.33 1.58 3.86
N ASN A 171 0.14 2.16 3.70
CA ASN A 171 -0.35 3.18 4.63
C ASN A 171 -0.49 2.65 6.06
N ILE A 172 -0.96 1.42 6.23
CA ILE A 172 -1.02 0.76 7.55
C ILE A 172 0.39 0.57 8.13
N ALA A 173 1.35 0.12 7.34
CA ALA A 173 2.73 -0.05 7.78
C ALA A 173 3.33 1.26 8.29
N LEU A 174 3.10 2.36 7.57
CA LEU A 174 3.64 3.70 7.87
C LEU A 174 2.82 4.49 8.89
N HIS A 175 1.60 4.06 9.23
CA HIS A 175 0.78 4.71 10.25
C HIS A 175 1.53 4.78 11.60
N GLY A 176 1.42 5.90 12.30
CA GLY A 176 2.14 6.18 13.54
C GLY A 176 3.49 6.88 13.31
N MET A 177 3.89 7.13 12.05
CA MET A 177 5.14 7.81 11.72
C MET A 177 5.16 9.26 12.22
N GLU A 178 4.07 10.00 12.02
CA GLU A 178 3.92 11.38 12.48
C GLU A 178 4.07 11.47 14.01
N GLU A 179 3.35 10.62 14.74
CA GLU A 179 3.41 10.59 16.19
C GLU A 179 4.82 10.22 16.68
N ARG A 180 5.45 9.24 16.03
CA ARG A 180 6.81 8.82 16.38
C ARG A 180 7.84 9.92 16.18
N ILE A 181 7.77 10.65 15.07
CA ILE A 181 8.67 11.78 14.80
C ILE A 181 8.43 12.92 15.80
N LYS A 182 7.18 13.23 16.11
CA LYS A 182 6.85 14.25 17.13
C LYS A 182 7.38 13.89 18.53
N GLN A 183 7.44 12.61 18.88
CA GLN A 183 8.05 12.17 20.14
C GLN A 183 9.55 12.44 20.21
N PHE A 184 10.27 12.37 19.09
CA PHE A 184 11.69 12.73 19.04
C PHE A 184 11.95 14.24 19.18
N ALA A 185 11.01 15.08 18.77
CA ALA A 185 11.17 16.55 18.82
C ALA A 185 11.22 17.12 20.23
N GLY A 186 10.69 16.39 21.22
CA GLY A 186 10.72 16.81 22.61
C GLY A 186 9.56 16.30 23.43
N LYS A 187 9.66 16.47 24.75
CA LYS A 187 8.65 16.01 25.72
C LYS A 187 7.50 17.00 25.87
N SER A 188 7.72 18.30 25.61
CA SER A 188 6.70 19.31 25.75
C SER A 188 5.73 19.34 24.57
N ILE A 189 4.49 19.70 24.84
CA ILE A 189 3.43 19.84 23.81
C ILE A 189 3.81 20.92 22.77
N ASN A 190 4.48 21.99 23.19
CA ASN A 190 4.89 23.08 22.31
C ASN A 190 5.95 22.61 21.31
N GLN A 191 6.98 21.90 21.77
CA GLN A 191 8.01 21.33 20.90
C GLN A 191 7.43 20.38 19.86
N ARG A 192 6.47 19.54 20.24
CA ARG A 192 5.82 18.60 19.30
C ARG A 192 4.96 19.33 18.25
N ARG A 193 4.38 20.48 18.58
CA ARG A 193 3.58 21.31 17.65
C ARG A 193 4.42 22.05 16.63
N GLU A 194 5.71 22.21 16.85
CA GLU A 194 6.63 22.85 15.90
C GLU A 194 6.95 21.98 14.69
N ILE A 195 6.82 20.66 14.84
CA ILE A 195 7.04 19.69 13.75
C ILE A 195 5.70 19.37 13.07
N SER A 196 5.68 19.55 11.76
CA SER A 196 4.61 19.11 10.87
C SER A 196 5.16 18.03 9.95
N LEU A 197 4.61 16.82 10.01
CA LEU A 197 4.88 15.78 9.04
C LEU A 197 3.70 15.73 8.05
N ILE A 198 3.97 15.91 6.77
CA ILE A 198 2.98 15.80 5.70
C ILE A 198 3.46 14.71 4.78
N ARG A 199 2.67 13.64 4.64
CA ARG A 199 3.07 12.44 3.92
C ARG A 199 2.13 12.16 2.75
N TYR A 200 2.69 11.92 1.58
CA TYR A 200 1.97 11.42 0.41
C TYR A 200 2.56 10.08 -0.01
N ALA A 201 1.94 8.97 0.41
CA ALA A 201 2.46 7.61 0.26
C ALA A 201 3.80 7.41 0.99
N ASP A 202 4.89 7.23 0.26
CA ASP A 202 6.27 7.09 0.72
C ASP A 202 7.08 8.40 0.71
N ASP A 203 6.55 9.47 0.09
CA ASP A 203 7.15 10.82 0.13
C ASP A 203 6.68 11.60 1.37
N PHE A 204 7.55 12.37 2.03
CA PHE A 204 7.23 13.19 3.21
C PHE A 204 8.20 14.34 3.45
#